data_e41f0e691176ee831da6b1da45edd976
#
_entry.id   e41f0e691176ee831da6b1da45edd976
#
_cell.length_a   1.000
_cell.length_b   1.000
_cell.length_c   1.000
_cell.angle_alpha   90.00
_cell.angle_beta   90.00
_cell.angle_gamma   90.00
#
_symmetry.space_group_name_H-M   'P 1'
#
loop_
_entity.id
_entity.type
_entity.pdbx_description
1 polymer ?
#
loop_
_entity_poly.entity_id
_entity_poly.type
_entity_poly.pdbx_seq_one_letter_code
_entity_poly.pdbx_strand_id
1 'polypeptide(L)'
;NIWRAPIDNDMFIRDKWEANGFSRAVSRCGDTKVSFGEDCCIINSDITIAAAALQWILKLKAEWKVYGNGVISLDVDAVKNKEVPMLPRFGLRMFLDKKFNHVQYFGFGPYESYADKHEASYRARFDADISELHEDYIKPQENGSHMGCVYTNISSDDMTLNLYGKDFSFNFSEYTQEELGRKKHNFELEKAPYNILCVDYRQNGIGSNPCGPQP
;
A
#
# COMPACT_ATOMS: atom_id res chain seq x y z
N ASN A 1 -2.72 5.99 -0.13
CA ASN A 1 -1.33 5.85 0.32
C ASN A 1 -0.38 5.96 -0.85
N ILE A 2 0.67 6.78 -0.69
CA ILE A 2 1.72 7.00 -1.70
C ILE A 2 3.13 6.84 -1.11
N TRP A 3 3.25 6.39 0.13
CA TRP A 3 4.52 6.29 0.85
C TRP A 3 4.88 4.86 1.20
N ARG A 4 6.15 4.52 1.05
CA ARG A 4 6.79 3.32 1.60
C ARG A 4 8.02 3.71 2.42
N ALA A 5 8.46 2.84 3.33
CA ALA A 5 9.75 3.00 3.99
C ALA A 5 10.87 2.89 2.93
N PRO A 6 11.74 3.91 2.80
CA PRO A 6 12.84 3.84 1.84
C PRO A 6 13.76 2.65 2.11
N ILE A 7 14.18 2.00 1.05
CA ILE A 7 15.18 0.95 1.08
C ILE A 7 16.58 1.50 0.74
N ASP A 8 17.62 0.70 0.90
CA ASP A 8 18.97 1.13 0.59
C ASP A 8 19.14 1.51 -0.89
N ASN A 9 18.43 0.83 -1.79
CA ASN A 9 18.43 1.13 -3.21
C ASN A 9 17.71 2.44 -3.58
N ASP A 10 16.92 3.01 -2.68
CA ASP A 10 16.25 4.29 -2.90
C ASP A 10 17.20 5.50 -2.64
N MET A 11 18.50 5.29 -2.42
CA MET A 11 19.46 6.32 -2.01
C MET A 11 19.49 7.56 -2.92
N PHE A 12 19.20 7.42 -4.22
CA PHE A 12 19.20 8.54 -5.16
C PHE A 12 17.82 9.23 -5.32
N ILE A 13 16.75 8.60 -4.84
CA ILE A 13 15.40 9.14 -5.02
C ILE A 13 14.74 9.55 -3.70
N ARG A 14 15.11 8.95 -2.56
CA ARG A 14 14.50 9.24 -1.26
C ARG A 14 14.55 10.72 -0.90
N ASP A 15 15.68 11.40 -1.17
CA ASP A 15 15.83 12.82 -0.86
C ASP A 15 14.89 13.68 -1.71
N LYS A 16 14.60 13.26 -2.95
CA LYS A 16 13.60 13.91 -3.80
C LYS A 16 12.18 13.65 -3.27
N TRP A 17 11.87 12.43 -2.79
CA TRP A 17 10.60 12.14 -2.14
C TRP A 17 10.40 12.99 -0.88
N GLU A 18 11.41 13.06 -0.02
CA GLU A 18 11.37 13.87 1.20
C GLU A 18 11.22 15.37 0.90
N ALA A 19 11.98 15.90 -0.05
CA ALA A 19 11.89 17.31 -0.48
C ALA A 19 10.50 17.67 -1.02
N ASN A 20 9.82 16.71 -1.69
CA ASN A 20 8.45 16.88 -2.18
C ASN A 20 7.38 16.46 -1.15
N GLY A 21 7.79 16.08 0.07
CA GLY A 21 6.90 15.82 1.19
C GLY A 21 6.09 14.53 1.11
N PHE A 22 6.57 13.50 0.41
CA PHE A 22 5.85 12.24 0.26
C PHE A 22 5.59 11.54 1.60
N SER A 23 6.59 11.54 2.52
CA SER A 23 6.49 10.91 3.85
C SER A 23 5.48 11.60 4.78
N ARG A 24 5.15 12.87 4.51
CA ARG A 24 4.21 13.68 5.31
C ARG A 24 3.01 14.17 4.51
N ALA A 25 2.76 13.54 3.35
CA ALA A 25 1.62 13.88 2.52
C ALA A 25 0.30 13.47 3.19
N VAL A 26 -0.69 14.34 3.10
CA VAL A 26 -2.04 14.11 3.61
C VAL A 26 -3.04 14.18 2.47
N SER A 27 -4.10 13.39 2.58
CA SER A 27 -5.25 13.45 1.69
C SER A 27 -6.20 14.53 2.19
N ARG A 28 -6.54 15.48 1.32
CA ARG A 28 -7.58 16.47 1.57
C ARG A 28 -8.74 16.21 0.64
N CYS A 29 -9.87 15.89 1.21
CA CYS A 29 -11.13 15.78 0.48
C CYS A 29 -11.68 17.20 0.24
N GLY A 30 -11.93 17.50 -1.02
CA GLY A 30 -12.63 18.71 -1.45
C GLY A 30 -14.13 18.45 -1.51
N ASP A 31 -14.73 18.61 -2.70
CA ASP A 31 -16.14 18.34 -2.89
C ASP A 31 -16.47 16.85 -2.73
N THR A 32 -17.53 16.57 -2.01
CA THR A 32 -18.09 15.23 -1.86
C THR A 32 -19.58 15.27 -2.20
N LYS A 33 -20.00 14.38 -3.10
CA LYS A 33 -21.40 14.22 -3.49
C LYS A 33 -21.86 12.81 -3.17
N VAL A 34 -23.01 12.72 -2.51
CA VAL A 34 -23.66 11.45 -2.21
C VAL A 34 -24.93 11.33 -3.06
N SER A 35 -25.11 10.21 -3.69
CA SER A 35 -26.31 9.84 -4.45
C SER A 35 -26.67 8.38 -4.18
N PHE A 36 -27.87 7.97 -4.55
CA PHE A 36 -28.35 6.61 -4.36
C PHE A 36 -28.66 6.00 -5.72
N GLY A 37 -28.08 4.82 -5.99
CA GLY A 37 -28.46 3.95 -7.08
C GLY A 37 -29.59 3.02 -6.65
N GLU A 38 -29.90 2.00 -7.48
CA GLU A 38 -30.96 1.03 -7.18
C GLU A 38 -30.66 0.22 -5.91
N ASP A 39 -29.40 -0.17 -5.70
CA ASP A 39 -28.97 -1.11 -4.66
C ASP A 39 -27.74 -0.63 -3.86
N CYS A 40 -27.25 0.58 -4.12
CA CYS A 40 -26.04 1.09 -3.49
C CYS A 40 -26.12 2.60 -3.19
N CYS A 41 -25.34 3.01 -2.20
CA CYS A 41 -24.98 4.41 -1.98
C CYS A 41 -23.71 4.73 -2.77
N ILE A 42 -23.71 5.80 -3.55
CA ILE A 42 -22.61 6.25 -4.39
C ILE A 42 -22.03 7.52 -3.79
N ILE A 43 -20.72 7.51 -3.50
CA ILE A 43 -20.00 8.65 -2.93
C ILE A 43 -18.90 9.04 -3.91
N ASN A 44 -19.03 10.21 -4.50
CA ASN A 44 -18.00 10.79 -5.37
C ASN A 44 -17.24 11.87 -4.63
N SER A 45 -15.90 11.81 -4.66
CA SER A 45 -15.04 12.74 -3.95
C SER A 45 -13.86 13.19 -4.80
N ASP A 46 -13.62 14.50 -4.79
CA ASP A 46 -12.38 15.08 -5.31
C ASP A 46 -11.36 15.15 -4.18
N ILE A 47 -10.20 14.48 -4.37
CA ILE A 47 -9.18 14.36 -3.33
C ILE A 47 -7.87 14.94 -3.87
N THR A 48 -7.21 15.75 -3.06
CA THR A 48 -5.84 16.23 -3.32
C THR A 48 -4.90 15.63 -2.28
N ILE A 49 -3.79 15.04 -2.74
CA ILE A 49 -2.70 14.55 -1.89
C ILE A 49 -1.54 15.54 -2.00
N ALA A 50 -1.16 16.12 -0.86
CA ALA A 50 -0.08 17.09 -0.75
C ALA A 50 0.49 17.11 0.67
N ALA A 51 1.74 17.51 0.84
CA ALA A 51 2.26 17.93 2.14
C ALA A 51 1.90 19.39 2.43
N ALA A 52 1.92 19.78 3.71
CA ALA A 52 1.68 21.15 4.09
C ALA A 52 2.73 22.09 3.47
N ALA A 53 2.26 23.21 2.93
CA ALA A 53 3.07 24.25 2.29
C ALA A 53 3.87 23.80 1.04
N LEU A 54 3.56 22.64 0.48
CA LEU A 54 4.14 22.16 -0.77
C LEU A 54 3.07 22.02 -1.85
N GLN A 55 3.55 21.90 -3.10
CA GLN A 55 2.67 21.64 -4.24
C GLN A 55 1.96 20.30 -4.12
N TRP A 56 0.85 20.14 -4.82
CA TRP A 56 0.12 18.90 -4.86
C TRP A 56 0.95 17.77 -5.54
N ILE A 57 0.78 16.56 -5.05
CA ILE A 57 1.42 15.36 -5.60
C ILE A 57 0.43 14.63 -6.53
N LEU A 58 -0.78 14.38 -6.03
CA LEU A 58 -1.86 13.73 -6.78
C LEU A 58 -3.16 14.52 -6.64
N LYS A 59 -3.95 14.50 -7.71
CA LYS A 59 -5.37 14.83 -7.71
C LYS A 59 -6.16 13.59 -8.12
N LEU A 60 -7.16 13.23 -7.33
CA LEU A 60 -7.93 12.02 -7.51
C LEU A 60 -9.41 12.37 -7.64
N LYS A 61 -10.11 11.62 -8.48
CA LYS A 61 -11.56 11.49 -8.42
C LYS A 61 -11.86 10.08 -7.97
N ALA A 62 -12.49 9.92 -6.81
CA ALA A 62 -12.80 8.64 -6.22
C ALA A 62 -14.32 8.43 -6.22
N GLU A 63 -14.76 7.32 -6.78
CA GLU A 63 -16.14 6.84 -6.69
C GLU A 63 -16.18 5.60 -5.81
N TRP A 64 -16.88 5.69 -4.69
CA TRP A 64 -17.21 4.58 -3.82
C TRP A 64 -18.65 4.15 -4.05
N LYS A 65 -18.89 2.85 -4.21
CA LYS A 65 -20.23 2.26 -4.17
C LYS A 65 -20.31 1.32 -2.98
N VAL A 66 -21.23 1.62 -2.08
CA VAL A 66 -21.48 0.85 -0.84
C VAL A 66 -22.82 0.13 -0.98
N TYR A 67 -22.76 -1.18 -1.04
CA TYR A 67 -23.93 -2.05 -1.22
C TYR A 67 -24.45 -2.57 0.11
N GLY A 68 -25.76 -2.83 0.18
CA GLY A 68 -26.42 -3.33 1.39
C GLY A 68 -25.97 -4.74 1.82
N ASN A 69 -25.32 -5.49 0.96
CA ASN A 69 -24.77 -6.82 1.23
C ASN A 69 -23.33 -6.79 1.82
N GLY A 70 -22.78 -5.60 2.11
CA GLY A 70 -21.44 -5.42 2.65
C GLY A 70 -20.33 -5.31 1.59
N VAL A 71 -20.66 -5.36 0.29
CA VAL A 71 -19.69 -5.10 -0.77
C VAL A 71 -19.43 -3.61 -0.88
N ILE A 72 -18.15 -3.24 -1.03
CA ILE A 72 -17.72 -1.88 -1.33
C ILE A 72 -16.84 -1.92 -2.57
N SER A 73 -17.16 -1.15 -3.60
CA SER A 73 -16.27 -0.93 -4.73
C SER A 73 -15.65 0.45 -4.69
N LEU A 74 -14.45 0.57 -5.23
CA LEU A 74 -13.72 1.82 -5.36
C LEU A 74 -13.12 1.92 -6.76
N ASP A 75 -13.51 2.96 -7.46
CA ASP A 75 -12.88 3.40 -8.70
C ASP A 75 -12.15 4.73 -8.49
N VAL A 76 -10.93 4.87 -9.01
CA VAL A 76 -10.11 6.06 -8.82
C VAL A 76 -9.47 6.50 -10.13
N ASP A 77 -9.81 7.70 -10.58
CA ASP A 77 -9.03 8.41 -11.59
C ASP A 77 -7.96 9.26 -10.91
N ALA A 78 -6.71 9.11 -11.31
CA ALA A 78 -5.58 9.76 -10.68
C ALA A 78 -4.75 10.57 -11.69
N VAL A 79 -4.46 11.82 -11.34
CA VAL A 79 -3.53 12.67 -12.08
C VAL A 79 -2.34 12.99 -11.18
N LYS A 80 -1.13 12.57 -11.62
CA LYS A 80 0.13 12.91 -10.94
C LYS A 80 0.65 14.25 -11.44
N ASN A 81 1.12 15.09 -10.53
CA ASN A 81 1.87 16.29 -10.89
C ASN A 81 3.18 15.89 -11.60
N LYS A 82 3.44 16.48 -12.76
CA LYS A 82 4.62 16.19 -13.58
C LYS A 82 5.92 16.67 -12.94
N GLU A 83 5.85 17.68 -12.07
CA GLU A 83 6.99 18.29 -11.40
C GLU A 83 7.51 17.48 -10.19
N VAL A 84 6.74 16.50 -9.72
CA VAL A 84 7.17 15.64 -8.61
C VAL A 84 7.75 14.31 -9.13
N PRO A 85 8.66 13.67 -8.39
CA PRO A 85 9.26 12.40 -8.79
C PRO A 85 8.23 11.28 -8.94
N MET A 86 8.66 10.11 -9.43
CA MET A 86 7.82 8.91 -9.45
C MET A 86 7.30 8.56 -8.06
N LEU A 87 6.13 7.94 -8.00
CA LEU A 87 5.54 7.49 -6.75
C LEU A 87 6.22 6.19 -6.28
N PRO A 88 6.59 6.05 -5.01
CA PRO A 88 7.07 4.77 -4.49
C PRO A 88 5.98 3.69 -4.48
N ARG A 89 4.74 4.08 -4.26
CA ARG A 89 3.54 3.23 -4.35
C ARG A 89 2.28 4.07 -4.61
N PHE A 90 1.20 3.42 -5.04
CA PHE A 90 -0.13 4.02 -5.12
C PHE A 90 -1.21 3.01 -4.75
N GLY A 91 -1.89 3.25 -3.65
CA GLY A 91 -2.91 2.35 -3.13
C GLY A 91 -3.65 2.87 -1.91
N LEU A 92 -4.34 1.97 -1.24
CA LEU A 92 -4.98 2.20 0.06
C LEU A 92 -4.08 1.74 1.19
N ARG A 93 -4.20 2.37 2.34
CA ARG A 93 -3.63 1.90 3.61
C ARG A 93 -4.76 1.84 4.64
N MET A 94 -4.96 0.68 5.21
CA MET A 94 -5.97 0.40 6.21
C MET A 94 -5.30 -0.02 7.52
N PHE A 95 -5.93 0.36 8.63
CA PHE A 95 -5.50 0.00 9.97
C PHE A 95 -6.56 -0.94 10.53
N LEU A 96 -6.20 -2.20 10.74
CA LEU A 96 -7.10 -3.26 11.14
C LEU A 96 -6.86 -3.61 12.62
N ASP A 97 -7.91 -4.06 13.30
CA ASP A 97 -7.78 -4.62 14.63
C ASP A 97 -6.77 -5.79 14.64
N LYS A 98 -6.02 -5.96 15.72
CA LYS A 98 -5.02 -7.02 15.88
C LYS A 98 -5.59 -8.44 15.73
N LYS A 99 -6.88 -8.63 15.91
CA LYS A 99 -7.55 -9.92 15.68
C LYS A 99 -7.47 -10.39 14.22
N PHE A 100 -7.34 -9.46 13.26
CA PHE A 100 -7.08 -9.79 11.86
C PHE A 100 -5.59 -10.10 11.69
N ASN A 101 -5.22 -11.36 11.81
CA ASN A 101 -3.82 -11.79 11.85
C ASN A 101 -3.47 -12.88 10.84
N HIS A 102 -4.42 -13.31 10.03
CA HIS A 102 -4.26 -14.36 9.04
C HIS A 102 -4.62 -13.88 7.66
N VAL A 103 -3.87 -14.33 6.63
CA VAL A 103 -4.09 -13.98 5.23
C VAL A 103 -4.10 -15.19 4.34
N GLN A 104 -5.05 -15.22 3.42
CA GLN A 104 -5.07 -16.13 2.28
C GLN A 104 -5.12 -15.31 1.00
N TYR A 105 -4.24 -15.62 0.05
CA TYR A 105 -4.18 -14.85 -1.20
C TYR A 105 -3.86 -15.73 -2.41
N PHE A 106 -4.20 -15.27 -3.60
CA PHE A 106 -3.69 -15.80 -4.86
C PHE A 106 -2.87 -14.72 -5.56
N GLY A 107 -1.57 -14.95 -5.66
CA GLY A 107 -0.57 -14.03 -6.18
C GLY A 107 0.81 -14.66 -6.18
N PHE A 108 1.87 -13.86 -6.30
CA PHE A 108 3.24 -14.32 -6.16
C PHE A 108 3.62 -14.50 -4.69
N GLY A 109 4.18 -15.68 -4.37
CA GLY A 109 4.64 -16.10 -3.06
C GLY A 109 5.48 -17.38 -3.12
N PRO A 110 5.84 -18.03 -1.99
CA PRO A 110 5.53 -17.61 -0.62
C PRO A 110 6.35 -16.40 -0.13
N TYR A 111 7.51 -16.11 -0.77
CA TYR A 111 8.39 -15.00 -0.41
C TYR A 111 7.83 -13.67 -0.90
N GLU A 112 8.33 -12.57 -0.35
CA GLU A 112 8.01 -11.24 -0.83
C GLU A 112 8.30 -11.08 -2.33
N SER A 113 7.49 -10.32 -3.01
CA SER A 113 7.62 -10.11 -4.44
C SER A 113 7.31 -8.67 -4.84
N TYR A 114 8.15 -8.14 -5.75
CA TYR A 114 8.06 -6.81 -6.32
C TYR A 114 8.25 -6.89 -7.83
N ALA A 115 7.97 -5.84 -8.56
CA ALA A 115 8.08 -5.81 -10.02
C ALA A 115 9.45 -6.25 -10.55
N ASP A 116 10.51 -6.02 -9.78
CA ASP A 116 11.90 -6.31 -10.10
C ASP A 116 12.56 -7.33 -9.14
N LYS A 117 11.78 -7.95 -8.25
CA LYS A 117 12.23 -9.00 -7.33
C LYS A 117 11.11 -10.01 -7.11
N HIS A 118 11.04 -11.04 -7.94
CA HIS A 118 10.02 -12.09 -7.83
C HIS A 118 10.47 -13.47 -8.34
N GLU A 119 11.72 -13.62 -8.73
CA GLU A 119 12.26 -14.87 -9.31
C GLU A 119 12.25 -16.05 -8.33
N ALA A 120 12.29 -15.79 -7.01
CA ALA A 120 12.15 -16.82 -5.98
C ALA A 120 10.69 -17.17 -5.65
N SER A 121 9.74 -16.45 -6.22
CA SER A 121 8.30 -16.61 -5.99
C SER A 121 7.60 -17.18 -7.21
N TYR A 122 6.48 -17.82 -7.00
CA TYR A 122 5.62 -18.33 -8.07
C TYR A 122 4.16 -18.00 -7.78
N ARG A 123 3.33 -18.01 -8.81
CA ARG A 123 1.94 -17.64 -8.69
C ARG A 123 1.09 -18.83 -8.28
N ALA A 124 0.54 -18.78 -7.07
CA ALA A 124 -0.33 -19.82 -6.50
C ALA A 124 -1.23 -19.24 -5.41
N ARG A 125 -2.02 -20.12 -4.79
CA ARG A 125 -2.72 -19.82 -3.54
C ARG A 125 -1.78 -20.07 -2.38
N PHE A 126 -1.69 -19.07 -1.49
CA PHE A 126 -0.91 -19.11 -0.26
C PHE A 126 -1.79 -18.79 0.94
N ASP A 127 -1.32 -19.19 2.10
CA ASP A 127 -1.98 -19.07 3.38
C ASP A 127 -0.89 -18.83 4.43
N ALA A 128 -0.99 -17.76 5.21
CA ALA A 128 0.07 -17.36 6.13
C ALA A 128 -0.47 -16.54 7.31
N ASP A 129 0.22 -16.58 8.42
CA ASP A 129 0.02 -15.63 9.50
C ASP A 129 0.79 -14.34 9.23
N ILE A 130 0.32 -13.22 9.75
CA ILE A 130 0.93 -11.89 9.54
C ILE A 130 2.42 -11.85 9.91
N SER A 131 2.82 -12.62 10.92
CA SER A 131 4.23 -12.70 11.37
C SER A 131 5.15 -13.38 10.36
N GLU A 132 4.60 -14.21 9.47
CA GLU A 132 5.36 -14.92 8.44
C GLU A 132 5.62 -14.06 7.18
N LEU A 133 4.93 -12.92 7.07
CA LEU A 133 5.05 -12.01 5.93
C LEU A 133 6.14 -10.94 6.13
N HIS A 134 6.74 -10.87 7.32
CA HIS A 134 7.78 -9.90 7.63
C HIS A 134 9.16 -10.43 7.29
N GLU A 135 9.89 -9.67 6.46
CA GLU A 135 11.31 -9.92 6.21
C GLU A 135 12.15 -9.11 7.20
N ASP A 136 12.90 -9.82 8.04
CA ASP A 136 13.64 -9.23 9.15
C ASP A 136 15.01 -8.67 8.69
N TYR A 137 14.95 -7.64 7.81
CA TYR A 137 16.16 -6.93 7.38
C TYR A 137 16.86 -6.27 8.56
N ILE A 138 18.19 -6.41 8.65
CA ILE A 138 19.04 -5.83 9.72
C ILE A 138 18.74 -4.34 9.91
N LYS A 139 18.66 -3.59 8.80
CA LYS A 139 18.15 -2.24 8.75
C LYS A 139 16.71 -2.28 8.25
N PRO A 140 15.73 -1.90 9.10
CA PRO A 140 14.33 -1.91 8.70
C PRO A 140 14.08 -1.06 7.46
N GLN A 141 13.26 -1.60 6.57
CA GLN A 141 12.91 -1.00 5.28
C GLN A 141 11.58 -1.58 4.79
N GLU A 142 11.07 -1.09 3.66
CA GLU A 142 9.91 -1.71 3.01
C GLU A 142 10.16 -3.18 2.73
N ASN A 143 9.21 -4.03 3.12
CA ASN A 143 9.30 -5.48 2.94
C ASN A 143 7.91 -6.12 2.88
N GLY A 144 7.86 -7.42 2.56
CA GLY A 144 6.67 -8.25 2.67
C GLY A 144 5.56 -7.91 1.65
N SER A 145 5.89 -7.33 0.50
CA SER A 145 4.91 -7.16 -0.58
C SER A 145 4.67 -8.49 -1.31
N HIS A 146 3.42 -8.72 -1.72
CA HIS A 146 3.02 -9.82 -2.60
C HIS A 146 2.30 -9.27 -3.82
N MET A 147 2.91 -9.38 -5.00
CA MET A 147 2.39 -8.82 -6.24
C MET A 147 1.53 -9.82 -7.02
N GLY A 148 0.88 -9.33 -8.07
CA GLY A 148 0.12 -10.16 -9.00
C GLY A 148 -1.13 -10.80 -8.39
N CYS A 149 -1.69 -10.17 -7.36
CA CYS A 149 -2.85 -10.69 -6.66
C CYS A 149 -4.14 -10.43 -7.43
N VAL A 150 -5.06 -11.40 -7.35
CA VAL A 150 -6.45 -11.26 -7.83
C VAL A 150 -7.43 -11.27 -6.69
N TYR A 151 -7.05 -11.88 -5.56
CA TYR A 151 -7.76 -11.75 -4.29
C TYR A 151 -6.79 -11.84 -3.12
N THR A 152 -7.20 -11.23 -2.00
CA THR A 152 -6.56 -11.36 -0.69
C THR A 152 -7.65 -11.32 0.37
N ASN A 153 -7.68 -12.32 1.23
CA ASN A 153 -8.65 -12.47 2.31
C ASN A 153 -7.90 -12.31 3.63
N ILE A 154 -8.22 -11.27 4.39
CA ILE A 154 -7.66 -11.03 5.71
C ILE A 154 -8.69 -11.46 6.74
N SER A 155 -8.36 -12.38 7.61
CA SER A 155 -9.31 -12.98 8.53
C SER A 155 -8.95 -12.87 10.01
N SER A 156 -9.98 -12.92 10.81
CA SER A 156 -10.00 -13.20 12.25
C SER A 156 -10.88 -14.42 12.49
N ASP A 157 -11.06 -14.83 13.74
CA ASP A 157 -11.92 -15.96 14.08
C ASP A 157 -13.39 -15.76 13.67
N ASP A 158 -13.85 -14.51 13.62
CA ASP A 158 -15.27 -14.16 13.45
C ASP A 158 -15.58 -13.36 12.17
N MET A 159 -14.56 -12.87 11.46
CA MET A 159 -14.76 -11.97 10.31
C MET A 159 -13.66 -12.13 9.26
N THR A 160 -14.02 -11.94 7.99
CA THR A 160 -13.08 -11.90 6.89
C THR A 160 -13.31 -10.64 6.05
N LEU A 161 -12.24 -9.89 5.81
CA LEU A 161 -12.18 -8.83 4.81
C LEU A 161 -11.69 -9.43 3.50
N ASN A 162 -12.56 -9.51 2.51
CA ASN A 162 -12.24 -10.03 1.19
C ASN A 162 -11.92 -8.88 0.24
N LEU A 163 -10.75 -8.91 -0.36
CA LEU A 163 -10.27 -7.94 -1.34
C LEU A 163 -10.17 -8.61 -2.70
N TYR A 164 -10.70 -7.97 -3.71
CA TYR A 164 -10.65 -8.42 -5.10
C TYR A 164 -10.16 -7.30 -5.99
N GLY A 165 -9.35 -7.63 -6.97
CA GLY A 165 -8.85 -6.66 -7.94
C GLY A 165 -8.17 -7.34 -9.11
N LYS A 166 -7.74 -6.55 -10.08
CA LYS A 166 -6.99 -7.03 -11.22
C LYS A 166 -5.53 -6.66 -11.03
N ASP A 167 -4.68 -7.68 -10.75
CA ASP A 167 -3.22 -7.52 -10.70
C ASP A 167 -2.76 -6.42 -9.72
N PHE A 168 -3.17 -6.54 -8.46
CA PHE A 168 -2.75 -5.64 -7.38
C PHE A 168 -1.64 -6.27 -6.53
N SER A 169 -1.02 -5.47 -5.68
CA SER A 169 -0.10 -5.94 -4.65
C SER A 169 -0.67 -5.66 -3.27
N PHE A 170 -0.27 -6.45 -2.27
CA PHE A 170 -0.57 -6.12 -0.88
C PHE A 170 0.66 -6.29 0.01
N ASN A 171 0.69 -5.53 1.11
CA ASN A 171 1.53 -5.76 2.28
C ASN A 171 0.62 -5.88 3.49
N PHE A 172 0.88 -6.85 4.34
CA PHE A 172 0.17 -7.00 5.61
C PHE A 172 1.19 -7.14 6.73
N SER A 173 1.28 -6.12 7.61
CA SER A 173 2.39 -5.95 8.54
C SER A 173 1.93 -5.50 9.92
N GLU A 174 2.69 -5.87 10.95
CA GLU A 174 2.54 -5.36 12.31
C GLU A 174 3.25 -4.02 12.53
N TYR A 175 4.00 -3.54 11.53
CA TYR A 175 4.80 -2.30 11.59
C TYR A 175 4.29 -1.29 10.59
N THR A 176 4.28 -0.01 10.97
CA THR A 176 3.98 1.08 10.03
C THR A 176 5.20 1.39 9.15
N GLN A 177 4.96 1.98 7.98
CA GLN A 177 6.04 2.44 7.10
C GLN A 177 6.90 3.50 7.80
N GLU A 178 6.29 4.31 8.65
CA GLU A 178 6.97 5.33 9.45
C GLU A 178 7.91 4.69 10.50
N GLU A 179 7.47 3.59 11.12
CA GLU A 179 8.31 2.83 12.07
C GLU A 179 9.49 2.19 11.34
N LEU A 180 9.25 1.49 10.24
CA LEU A 180 10.30 0.89 9.44
C LEU A 180 11.33 1.93 8.94
N GLY A 181 10.87 3.10 8.49
CA GLY A 181 11.73 4.16 7.99
C GLY A 181 12.56 4.89 9.06
N ARG A 182 12.12 4.86 10.32
CA ARG A 182 12.73 5.58 11.44
C ARG A 182 13.82 4.77 12.14
N LYS A 183 13.65 3.47 12.27
CA LYS A 183 14.56 2.60 13.03
C LYS A 183 15.83 2.28 12.25
N LYS A 184 16.92 2.10 12.98
CA LYS A 184 18.24 1.78 12.39
C LYS A 184 18.52 0.28 12.40
N HIS A 185 17.91 -0.44 13.34
CA HIS A 185 18.10 -1.88 13.49
C HIS A 185 16.76 -2.57 13.75
N ASN A 186 16.63 -3.81 13.27
CA ASN A 186 15.42 -4.62 13.39
C ASN A 186 14.97 -4.84 14.84
N PHE A 187 15.91 -5.05 15.76
CA PHE A 187 15.62 -5.24 17.20
C PHE A 187 15.04 -3.98 17.89
N GLU A 188 15.06 -2.83 17.23
CA GLU A 188 14.45 -1.59 17.72
C GLU A 188 12.98 -1.46 17.31
N LEU A 189 12.47 -2.33 16.43
CA LEU A 189 11.12 -2.24 15.90
C LEU A 189 10.06 -2.47 16.99
N GLU A 190 9.07 -1.59 17.01
CA GLU A 190 7.93 -1.66 17.90
C GLU A 190 6.64 -1.93 17.09
N LYS A 191 5.96 -3.02 17.43
CA LYS A 191 4.68 -3.37 16.80
C LYS A 191 3.64 -2.30 17.08
N ALA A 192 2.91 -1.90 16.05
CA ALA A 192 1.80 -0.98 16.18
C ALA A 192 0.63 -1.61 16.99
N PRO A 193 -0.25 -0.81 17.59
CA PRO A 193 -1.43 -1.33 18.30
C PRO A 193 -2.51 -1.89 17.37
N TYR A 194 -2.30 -1.87 16.07
CA TYR A 194 -3.15 -2.37 15.00
C TYR A 194 -2.27 -3.06 13.94
N ASN A 195 -2.89 -3.79 13.05
CA ASN A 195 -2.24 -4.36 11.88
C ASN A 195 -2.43 -3.44 10.67
N ILE A 196 -1.41 -3.32 9.84
CA ILE A 196 -1.38 -2.41 8.70
C ILE A 196 -1.54 -3.22 7.42
N LEU A 197 -2.59 -2.94 6.66
CA LEU A 197 -2.84 -3.52 5.35
C LEU A 197 -2.69 -2.43 4.29
N CYS A 198 -1.72 -2.59 3.41
CA CYS A 198 -1.61 -1.80 2.20
C CYS A 198 -2.10 -2.63 1.01
N VAL A 199 -2.94 -2.05 0.18
CA VAL A 199 -3.43 -2.62 -1.07
C VAL A 199 -3.08 -1.65 -2.18
N ASP A 200 -2.16 -2.05 -3.05
CA ASP A 200 -1.59 -1.16 -4.05
C ASP A 200 -2.03 -1.52 -5.45
N TYR A 201 -2.53 -0.53 -6.16
CA TYR A 201 -2.69 -0.62 -7.60
C TYR A 201 -1.34 -0.87 -8.28
N ARG A 202 -0.30 -0.14 -7.86
CA ARG A 202 1.09 -0.33 -8.26
C ARG A 202 2.05 0.06 -7.14
N GLN A 203 3.14 -0.68 -7.06
CA GLN A 203 4.28 -0.37 -6.20
C GLN A 203 5.55 -0.40 -7.05
N ASN A 204 6.43 0.58 -6.84
CA ASN A 204 7.71 0.64 -7.52
C ASN A 204 8.63 -0.51 -7.07
N GLY A 205 9.48 -0.97 -7.96
CA GLY A 205 10.48 -1.98 -7.65
C GLY A 205 11.42 -1.58 -6.52
N ILE A 206 12.11 -2.55 -5.95
CA ILE A 206 13.05 -2.37 -4.83
C ILE A 206 14.52 -2.58 -5.22
N GLY A 207 14.79 -3.02 -6.45
CA GLY A 207 16.13 -3.29 -6.98
C GLY A 207 16.61 -2.34 -8.05
N SER A 208 15.75 -1.45 -8.54
CA SER A 208 15.91 -0.79 -9.85
C SER A 208 16.91 0.37 -9.91
N ASN A 209 17.53 0.82 -8.82
CA ASN A 209 18.26 2.10 -8.84
C ASN A 209 19.68 2.16 -8.26
N PRO A 210 20.33 1.10 -7.78
CA PRO A 210 21.64 1.30 -7.13
C PRO A 210 22.81 1.40 -8.11
N CYS A 211 22.75 0.74 -9.27
CA CYS A 211 23.90 0.62 -10.18
C CYS A 211 23.53 0.58 -11.67
N GLY A 212 22.29 0.85 -12.06
CA GLY A 212 21.82 0.73 -13.44
C GLY A 212 21.13 1.98 -13.99
N PRO A 213 20.81 2.00 -15.29
CA PRO A 213 19.97 3.04 -15.84
C PRO A 213 18.61 3.06 -15.14
N GLN A 214 18.08 4.26 -14.96
CA GLN A 214 16.72 4.40 -14.40
C GLN A 214 15.72 3.75 -15.36
N PRO A 215 14.69 3.07 -14.86
CA PRO A 215 13.62 2.52 -15.67
C PRO A 215 12.82 3.58 -16.40
#